data_12c100f29feaa79f9439c74615484184
#
_entry.id   12c100f29feaa79f9439c74615484184
#
_cell.length_a   1.000
_cell.length_b   1.000
_cell.length_c   1.000
_cell.angle_alpha   90.00
_cell.angle_beta   90.00
_cell.angle_gamma   90.00
#
_symmetry.space_group_name_H-M   'P 1'
#
loop_
_entity.id
_entity.type
_entity.pdbx_description
1 polymer ?
#
loop_
_entity_poly.entity_id
_entity_poly.type
_entity_poly.pdbx_seq_one_letter_code
_entity_poly.pdbx_strand_id
1 'polypeptide(L)'
;MPVMPASGEVSAELYPELSAGAEECWMELEGGRMRYLRAGSGPALILLHGLLGYSFSWRFTLPALAPYATVYAPDMMGAGFSDRVAGIDYSMRGTARRVLWFVERLGLSSTEFDLLGTSHGGAIAMFAAAESLSADDRLKLRRLVLVAPVNPYSAHGQWLAPFFGSDFGAALFRLSIARMDFLYPYWHARMYGDRRRIPPRTLEGYVASLAKPGLFEHALNIVRTWTKDLRELESILPKLADIPTLLMWGSKDSAVYASSAKPLARFFTNSEQIVFPGIGHLPYEECPEEFNRELIKYLTGDETAA
;
A
#
# COMPACT_ATOMS: atom_id res chain seq x y z
N MET A 1 -8.77 26.56 -12.88
CA MET A 1 -8.12 25.25 -13.09
C MET A 1 -6.63 25.44 -12.82
N PRO A 2 -6.02 24.77 -11.85
CA PRO A 2 -4.56 24.80 -11.72
C PRO A 2 -3.96 24.11 -12.95
N VAL A 3 -3.00 24.78 -13.57
CA VAL A 3 -2.24 24.26 -14.72
C VAL A 3 -1.42 23.08 -14.23
N MET A 4 -1.69 21.87 -14.77
CA MET A 4 -0.91 20.67 -14.50
C MET A 4 0.52 20.85 -15.03
N PRO A 5 1.57 20.56 -14.25
CA PRO A 5 2.92 20.56 -14.78
C PRO A 5 3.07 19.45 -15.85
N ALA A 6 3.61 19.81 -16.99
CA ALA A 6 3.76 18.94 -18.17
C ALA A 6 4.85 17.86 -18.04
N SER A 7 5.62 17.83 -16.96
CA SER A 7 6.62 16.83 -16.63
C SER A 7 6.16 16.02 -15.41
N GLY A 8 6.22 14.71 -15.47
CA GLY A 8 5.82 13.80 -14.39
C GLY A 8 6.74 13.84 -13.16
N GLU A 9 7.39 14.94 -12.91
CA GLU A 9 8.15 15.23 -11.70
C GLU A 9 7.17 15.70 -10.64
N VAL A 10 7.04 14.93 -9.57
CA VAL A 10 6.48 15.41 -8.31
C VAL A 10 7.47 16.45 -7.80
N SER A 11 7.20 17.72 -8.10
CA SER A 11 8.15 18.79 -7.74
C SER A 11 8.28 18.84 -6.22
N ALA A 12 9.52 18.98 -5.73
CA ALA A 12 9.83 19.21 -4.32
C ALA A 12 9.04 20.40 -3.71
N GLU A 13 8.61 21.34 -4.56
CA GLU A 13 7.75 22.47 -4.18
C GLU A 13 6.33 22.05 -3.80
N LEU A 14 5.80 20.96 -4.40
CA LEU A 14 4.46 20.45 -4.09
C LEU A 14 4.43 19.61 -2.81
N TYR A 15 5.53 18.90 -2.50
CA TYR A 15 5.60 17.97 -1.38
C TYR A 15 6.95 18.08 -0.66
N PRO A 16 7.16 19.15 0.13
CA PRO A 16 8.41 19.34 0.88
C PRO A 16 8.70 18.18 1.83
N GLU A 17 7.67 17.46 2.30
CA GLU A 17 7.81 16.29 3.15
C GLU A 17 8.51 15.12 2.44
N LEU A 18 8.31 14.97 1.12
CA LEU A 18 8.99 13.96 0.30
C LEU A 18 10.42 14.37 -0.07
N SER A 19 10.69 15.69 -0.13
CA SER A 19 12.02 16.21 -0.50
C SER A 19 13.04 16.17 0.65
N ALA A 20 12.62 15.91 1.89
CA ALA A 20 13.49 15.83 3.05
C ALA A 20 14.35 14.54 3.03
N GLY A 21 15.30 14.46 2.08
CA GLY A 21 16.27 13.37 2.00
C GLY A 21 15.79 12.10 1.27
N ALA A 22 14.68 12.16 0.55
CA ALA A 22 14.23 11.05 -0.30
C ALA A 22 14.76 11.20 -1.72
N GLU A 23 15.31 10.11 -2.26
CA GLU A 23 15.74 9.99 -3.65
C GLU A 23 14.61 9.40 -4.50
N GLU A 24 14.31 10.02 -5.63
CA GLU A 24 13.46 9.43 -6.66
C GLU A 24 14.28 8.48 -7.52
N CYS A 25 13.85 7.23 -7.60
CA CYS A 25 14.54 6.17 -8.34
C CYS A 25 13.58 5.48 -9.30
N TRP A 26 14.14 4.83 -10.32
CA TRP A 26 13.41 4.08 -11.33
C TRP A 26 14.04 2.72 -11.56
N MET A 27 13.22 1.71 -11.80
CA MET A 27 13.66 0.34 -12.05
C MET A 27 12.87 -0.28 -13.19
N GLU A 28 13.55 -0.92 -14.14
CA GLU A 28 12.92 -1.67 -15.23
C GLU A 28 12.40 -3.02 -14.69
N LEU A 29 11.09 -3.24 -14.85
CA LEU A 29 10.40 -4.47 -14.45
C LEU A 29 9.32 -4.82 -15.47
N GLU A 30 9.33 -6.07 -15.97
CA GLU A 30 8.25 -6.64 -16.79
C GLU A 30 7.79 -5.74 -17.95
N GLY A 31 8.76 -5.15 -18.66
CA GLY A 31 8.52 -4.32 -19.86
C GLY A 31 8.05 -2.90 -19.60
N GLY A 32 8.16 -2.43 -18.33
CA GLY A 32 7.88 -1.06 -17.95
C GLY A 32 8.79 -0.59 -16.83
N ARG A 33 8.68 0.69 -16.48
CA ARG A 33 9.46 1.30 -15.41
C ARG A 33 8.63 1.46 -14.16
N MET A 34 9.15 0.98 -13.06
CA MET A 34 8.61 1.22 -11.73
C MET A 34 9.36 2.36 -11.06
N ARG A 35 8.63 3.39 -10.64
CA ARG A 35 9.14 4.48 -9.82
C ARG A 35 9.14 4.06 -8.36
N TYR A 36 10.14 4.48 -7.60
CA TYR A 36 10.14 4.34 -6.15
C TYR A 36 10.90 5.49 -5.48
N LEU A 37 10.54 5.77 -4.25
CA LEU A 37 11.30 6.66 -3.37
C LEU A 37 12.19 5.81 -2.48
N ARG A 38 13.40 6.31 -2.22
CA ARG A 38 14.37 5.73 -1.30
C ARG A 38 14.83 6.77 -0.30
N ALA A 39 14.90 6.41 0.98
CA ALA A 39 15.46 7.28 2.02
C ALA A 39 16.14 6.48 3.11
N GLY A 40 17.07 7.12 3.82
CA GLY A 40 17.71 6.57 5.00
C GLY A 40 18.79 5.52 4.71
N SER A 41 19.24 4.88 5.78
CA SER A 41 20.24 3.82 5.77
C SER A 41 19.99 2.83 6.92
N GLY A 42 20.39 1.57 6.75
CA GLY A 42 20.17 0.50 7.74
C GLY A 42 19.38 -0.67 7.16
N PRO A 43 18.66 -1.45 8.00
CA PRO A 43 17.84 -2.57 7.55
C PRO A 43 16.83 -2.17 6.49
N ALA A 44 16.60 -3.02 5.50
CA ALA A 44 15.69 -2.72 4.40
C ALA A 44 14.22 -2.81 4.84
N LEU A 45 13.42 -1.80 4.48
CA LEU A 45 11.98 -1.76 4.70
C LEU A 45 11.27 -1.33 3.42
N ILE A 46 10.33 -2.17 2.96
CA ILE A 46 9.52 -1.92 1.76
C ILE A 46 8.12 -1.47 2.18
N LEU A 47 7.63 -0.35 1.65
CA LEU A 47 6.32 0.22 1.96
C LEU A 47 5.36 0.09 0.77
N LEU A 48 4.34 -0.77 0.87
CA LEU A 48 3.35 -0.99 -0.19
C LEU A 48 2.08 -0.16 0.07
N HIS A 49 1.75 0.73 -0.85
CA HIS A 49 0.58 1.60 -0.80
C HIS A 49 -0.74 0.85 -1.07
N GLY A 50 -1.87 1.46 -0.73
CA GLY A 50 -3.22 0.95 -1.00
C GLY A 50 -3.71 1.16 -2.44
N LEU A 51 -4.94 0.72 -2.72
CA LEU A 51 -5.59 0.90 -4.02
C LEU A 51 -5.71 2.41 -4.34
N LEU A 52 -5.39 2.80 -5.58
CA LEU A 52 -5.35 4.18 -6.06
C LEU A 52 -4.36 5.09 -5.29
N GLY A 53 -3.56 4.51 -4.40
CA GLY A 53 -2.45 5.19 -3.74
C GLY A 53 -1.15 5.09 -4.55
N TYR A 54 -0.08 5.66 -4.01
CA TYR A 54 1.29 5.56 -4.50
C TYR A 54 2.25 6.01 -3.37
N SER A 55 3.52 6.13 -3.61
CA SER A 55 4.54 6.50 -2.61
C SER A 55 4.20 7.76 -1.78
N PHE A 56 3.37 8.65 -2.30
CA PHE A 56 2.84 9.81 -1.59
C PHE A 56 2.08 9.46 -0.29
N SER A 57 1.47 8.28 -0.22
CA SER A 57 0.86 7.77 1.02
C SER A 57 1.83 7.78 2.20
N TRP A 58 3.10 7.65 1.94
CA TRP A 58 4.15 7.51 2.94
C TRP A 58 4.91 8.81 3.24
N ARG A 59 4.41 9.98 2.80
CA ARG A 59 5.09 11.27 2.92
C ARG A 59 5.43 11.67 4.36
N PHE A 60 4.65 11.23 5.35
CA PHE A 60 4.94 11.46 6.77
C PHE A 60 5.70 10.29 7.42
N THR A 61 5.64 9.11 6.84
CA THR A 61 6.26 7.89 7.40
C THR A 61 7.68 7.70 6.90
N LEU A 62 7.92 7.95 5.60
CA LEU A 62 9.24 7.76 4.99
C LEU A 62 10.34 8.60 5.67
N PRO A 63 10.18 9.92 5.90
CA PRO A 63 11.19 10.70 6.60
C PRO A 63 11.35 10.31 8.08
N ALA A 64 10.27 9.89 8.74
CA ALA A 64 10.33 9.45 10.13
C ALA A 64 11.11 8.15 10.32
N LEU A 65 11.07 7.26 9.31
CA LEU A 65 11.76 5.96 9.35
C LEU A 65 13.19 6.02 8.81
N ALA A 66 13.54 7.03 8.03
CA ALA A 66 14.87 7.18 7.42
C ALA A 66 16.05 7.11 8.40
N PRO A 67 15.94 7.58 9.65
CA PRO A 67 17.00 7.42 10.66
C PRO A 67 17.24 5.97 11.11
N TYR A 68 16.27 5.06 10.90
CA TYR A 68 16.27 3.69 11.45
C TYR A 68 16.37 2.60 10.40
N ALA A 69 16.08 2.91 9.12
CA ALA A 69 15.99 1.93 8.05
C ALA A 69 16.37 2.53 6.69
N THR A 70 16.76 1.68 5.74
CA THR A 70 16.71 2.04 4.32
C THR A 70 15.28 1.76 3.83
N VAL A 71 14.52 2.82 3.66
CA VAL A 71 13.09 2.74 3.29
C VAL A 71 12.93 2.82 1.78
N TYR A 72 12.17 1.90 1.20
CA TYR A 72 11.80 1.88 -0.21
C TYR A 72 10.29 1.96 -0.33
N ALA A 73 9.78 2.97 -1.00
CA ALA A 73 8.34 3.17 -1.23
C ALA A 73 8.05 3.13 -2.75
N PRO A 74 7.83 1.94 -3.34
CA PRO A 74 7.50 1.85 -4.76
C PRO A 74 6.09 2.38 -5.06
N ASP A 75 5.96 3.04 -6.20
CA ASP A 75 4.69 3.14 -6.90
C ASP A 75 4.49 1.81 -7.62
N MET A 76 3.68 0.90 -7.09
CA MET A 76 3.51 -0.42 -7.70
C MET A 76 3.09 -0.31 -9.17
N MET A 77 3.55 -1.24 -10.04
CA MET A 77 3.24 -1.19 -11.48
C MET A 77 1.75 -0.96 -11.73
N GLY A 78 1.44 0.01 -12.56
CA GLY A 78 0.07 0.45 -12.84
C GLY A 78 -0.45 1.58 -11.94
N ALA A 79 0.21 1.85 -10.82
CA ALA A 79 -0.16 2.90 -9.88
C ALA A 79 0.82 4.08 -9.90
N GLY A 80 0.44 5.18 -9.28
CA GLY A 80 1.29 6.35 -9.13
C GLY A 80 1.86 6.84 -10.47
N PHE A 81 3.15 7.05 -10.48
CA PHE A 81 3.91 7.48 -11.65
C PHE A 81 4.60 6.32 -12.39
N SER A 82 4.53 5.10 -11.88
CA SER A 82 4.98 3.90 -12.59
C SER A 82 4.21 3.67 -13.88
N ASP A 83 4.81 2.93 -14.81
CA ASP A 83 4.20 2.61 -16.08
C ASP A 83 2.96 1.70 -15.90
N ARG A 84 1.96 1.89 -16.75
CA ARG A 84 0.75 1.06 -16.84
C ARG A 84 0.90 0.14 -18.04
N VAL A 85 1.56 -1.00 -17.81
CA VAL A 85 1.85 -1.99 -18.85
C VAL A 85 0.62 -2.80 -19.17
N ALA A 86 0.24 -2.85 -20.44
CA ALA A 86 -0.89 -3.66 -20.88
C ALA A 86 -0.53 -5.16 -20.86
N GLY A 87 -1.50 -6.01 -20.50
CA GLY A 87 -1.36 -7.46 -20.60
C GLY A 87 -0.59 -8.14 -19.46
N ILE A 88 -0.07 -7.40 -18.48
CA ILE A 88 0.51 -8.01 -17.28
C ILE A 88 -0.58 -8.40 -16.27
N ASP A 89 -0.26 -9.34 -15.38
CA ASP A 89 -1.15 -9.80 -14.33
C ASP A 89 -1.23 -8.78 -13.18
N TYR A 90 -2.33 -8.03 -13.06
CA TYR A 90 -2.57 -7.09 -11.98
C TYR A 90 -3.31 -7.71 -10.76
N SER A 91 -3.45 -9.04 -10.70
CA SER A 91 -3.93 -9.71 -9.48
C SER A 91 -3.04 -9.39 -8.29
N MET A 92 -3.55 -9.59 -7.06
CA MET A 92 -2.75 -9.40 -5.85
C MET A 92 -1.50 -10.29 -5.86
N ARG A 93 -1.61 -11.54 -6.32
CA ARG A 93 -0.47 -12.47 -6.47
C ARG A 93 0.52 -12.01 -7.54
N GLY A 94 0.04 -11.61 -8.73
CA GLY A 94 0.90 -11.10 -9.80
C GLY A 94 1.67 -9.86 -9.37
N THR A 95 1.01 -8.97 -8.65
CA THR A 95 1.64 -7.77 -8.08
C THR A 95 2.64 -8.13 -6.98
N ALA A 96 2.32 -9.10 -6.12
CA ALA A 96 3.24 -9.59 -5.08
C ALA A 96 4.54 -10.14 -5.68
N ARG A 97 4.47 -10.90 -6.77
CA ARG A 97 5.67 -11.40 -7.47
C ARG A 97 6.54 -10.27 -8.01
N ARG A 98 5.93 -9.21 -8.55
CA ARG A 98 6.68 -8.01 -8.98
C ARG A 98 7.34 -7.29 -7.81
N VAL A 99 6.68 -7.24 -6.65
CA VAL A 99 7.30 -6.72 -5.41
C VAL A 99 8.53 -7.56 -5.04
N LEU A 100 8.48 -8.88 -5.11
CA LEU A 100 9.64 -9.73 -4.83
C LEU A 100 10.75 -9.56 -5.88
N TRP A 101 10.43 -9.42 -7.16
CA TRP A 101 11.43 -9.06 -8.20
C TRP A 101 12.05 -7.69 -7.95
N PHE A 102 11.27 -6.74 -7.47
CA PHE A 102 11.80 -5.45 -7.04
C PHE A 102 12.81 -5.61 -5.90
N VAL A 103 12.49 -6.39 -4.87
CA VAL A 103 13.40 -6.70 -3.76
C VAL A 103 14.69 -7.37 -4.26
N GLU A 104 14.59 -8.35 -5.15
CA GLU A 104 15.75 -8.99 -5.77
C GLU A 104 16.61 -8.00 -6.57
N ARG A 105 15.98 -7.12 -7.37
CA ARG A 105 16.67 -6.11 -8.17
C ARG A 105 17.31 -5.00 -7.34
N LEU A 106 16.84 -4.75 -6.12
CA LEU A 106 17.52 -3.90 -5.14
C LEU A 106 18.81 -4.52 -4.58
N GLY A 107 19.11 -5.78 -4.94
CA GLY A 107 20.26 -6.51 -4.39
C GLY A 107 20.02 -7.06 -2.99
N LEU A 108 18.77 -7.17 -2.57
CA LEU A 108 18.39 -7.66 -1.25
C LEU A 108 18.24 -9.19 -1.20
N SER A 109 18.63 -9.91 -2.24
CA SER A 109 18.72 -11.37 -2.22
C SER A 109 19.64 -11.83 -1.10
N SER A 110 19.16 -12.76 -0.27
CA SER A 110 19.86 -13.24 0.93
C SER A 110 20.05 -12.20 2.06
N THR A 111 19.54 -11.00 1.91
CA THR A 111 19.50 -9.98 2.95
C THR A 111 18.13 -9.94 3.61
N GLU A 112 18.08 -9.79 4.93
CA GLU A 112 16.81 -9.65 5.64
C GLU A 112 16.15 -8.32 5.28
N PHE A 113 14.84 -8.34 5.07
CA PHE A 113 14.02 -7.15 4.86
C PHE A 113 12.71 -7.23 5.63
N ASP A 114 12.15 -6.06 5.95
CA ASP A 114 10.81 -5.91 6.50
C ASP A 114 9.84 -5.46 5.39
N LEU A 115 8.59 -5.88 5.48
CA LEU A 115 7.56 -5.54 4.51
C LEU A 115 6.35 -4.92 5.21
N LEU A 116 5.99 -3.71 4.83
CA LEU A 116 4.79 -3.04 5.29
C LEU A 116 3.82 -2.84 4.14
N GLY A 117 2.55 -3.19 4.35
CA GLY A 117 1.50 -2.94 3.36
C GLY A 117 0.23 -2.39 3.99
N THR A 118 -0.37 -1.38 3.33
CA THR A 118 -1.66 -0.83 3.75
C THR A 118 -2.78 -1.24 2.81
N SER A 119 -3.98 -1.53 3.34
CA SER A 119 -5.18 -1.80 2.55
C SER A 119 -4.93 -2.90 1.49
N HIS A 120 -5.13 -2.61 0.20
CA HIS A 120 -4.80 -3.49 -0.92
C HIS A 120 -3.31 -3.89 -0.93
N GLY A 121 -2.40 -2.95 -0.61
CA GLY A 121 -0.97 -3.24 -0.44
C GLY A 121 -0.69 -4.20 0.70
N GLY A 122 -1.55 -4.23 1.73
CA GLY A 122 -1.48 -5.22 2.81
C GLY A 122 -1.81 -6.64 2.35
N ALA A 123 -2.82 -6.80 1.47
CA ALA A 123 -3.10 -8.09 0.83
C ALA A 123 -1.93 -8.54 -0.07
N ILE A 124 -1.38 -7.62 -0.86
CA ILE A 124 -0.18 -7.88 -1.69
C ILE A 124 1.01 -8.29 -0.81
N ALA A 125 1.22 -7.63 0.34
CA ALA A 125 2.28 -7.98 1.28
C ALA A 125 2.11 -9.40 1.84
N MET A 126 0.89 -9.84 2.15
CA MET A 126 0.62 -11.22 2.59
C MET A 126 0.91 -12.24 1.48
N PHE A 127 0.57 -11.96 0.22
CA PHE A 127 0.95 -12.80 -0.91
C PHE A 127 2.48 -12.84 -1.10
N ALA A 128 3.15 -11.69 -1.05
CA ALA A 128 4.60 -11.62 -1.16
C ALA A 128 5.29 -12.39 -0.03
N ALA A 129 4.80 -12.28 1.19
CA ALA A 129 5.28 -13.04 2.33
C ALA A 129 5.15 -14.57 2.11
N ALA A 130 4.00 -15.04 1.62
CA ALA A 130 3.79 -16.45 1.33
C ALA A 130 4.67 -16.98 0.17
N GLU A 131 4.88 -16.17 -0.86
CA GLU A 131 5.76 -16.52 -1.99
C GLU A 131 7.24 -16.52 -1.57
N SER A 132 7.67 -15.58 -0.69
CA SER A 132 9.06 -15.53 -0.21
C SER A 132 9.45 -16.79 0.58
N LEU A 133 8.54 -17.37 1.35
CA LEU A 133 8.76 -18.62 2.07
C LEU A 133 8.98 -19.82 1.14
N SER A 134 8.55 -19.73 -0.11
CA SER A 134 8.70 -20.78 -1.13
C SER A 134 9.92 -20.58 -2.03
N ALA A 135 10.72 -19.54 -1.81
CA ALA A 135 11.79 -19.07 -2.71
C ALA A 135 13.19 -19.60 -2.33
N ASP A 136 13.33 -20.83 -1.88
CA ASP A 136 14.62 -21.50 -1.59
C ASP A 136 15.63 -20.62 -0.83
N ASP A 137 15.19 -19.97 0.27
CA ASP A 137 15.99 -19.07 1.13
C ASP A 137 16.60 -17.82 0.45
N ARG A 138 16.22 -17.52 -0.80
CA ARG A 138 16.75 -16.35 -1.52
C ARG A 138 16.21 -15.04 -1.02
N LEU A 139 15.00 -15.04 -0.44
CA LEU A 139 14.33 -13.84 0.08
C LEU A 139 14.01 -14.03 1.55
N LYS A 140 14.65 -13.24 2.41
CA LYS A 140 14.54 -13.38 3.87
C LYS A 140 13.63 -12.32 4.45
N LEU A 141 12.31 -12.54 4.35
CA LEU A 141 11.34 -11.69 5.04
C LEU A 141 11.49 -11.89 6.56
N ARG A 142 11.84 -10.81 7.27
CA ARG A 142 12.04 -10.82 8.71
C ARG A 142 10.74 -10.54 9.49
N ARG A 143 10.01 -9.50 9.07
CA ARG A 143 8.78 -9.05 9.73
C ARG A 143 7.76 -8.54 8.71
N LEU A 144 6.48 -8.66 9.07
CA LEU A 144 5.35 -8.17 8.30
C LEU A 144 4.59 -7.11 9.11
N VAL A 145 4.34 -5.95 8.51
CA VAL A 145 3.47 -4.92 9.09
C VAL A 145 2.25 -4.73 8.18
N LEU A 146 1.07 -4.88 8.74
CA LEU A 146 -0.20 -4.84 8.02
C LEU A 146 -1.07 -3.70 8.58
N VAL A 147 -1.26 -2.65 7.78
CA VAL A 147 -2.08 -1.49 8.16
C VAL A 147 -3.44 -1.61 7.48
N ALA A 148 -4.47 -1.92 8.25
CA ALA A 148 -5.84 -2.12 7.76
C ALA A 148 -5.89 -2.94 6.45
N PRO A 149 -5.22 -4.12 6.37
CA PRO A 149 -5.07 -4.85 5.13
C PRO A 149 -6.40 -5.34 4.60
N VAL A 150 -6.61 -5.29 3.29
CA VAL A 150 -7.70 -6.02 2.63
C VAL A 150 -7.54 -7.50 2.96
N ASN A 151 -8.62 -8.12 3.45
CA ASN A 151 -8.59 -9.50 3.92
C ASN A 151 -9.96 -10.18 3.72
N PRO A 152 -10.04 -11.53 3.76
CA PRO A 152 -11.28 -12.27 3.51
C PRO A 152 -12.39 -12.01 4.54
N TYR A 153 -12.05 -11.50 5.73
CA TYR A 153 -12.99 -11.27 6.84
C TYR A 153 -13.59 -9.85 6.84
N SER A 154 -13.15 -8.99 5.92
CA SER A 154 -13.74 -7.68 5.71
C SER A 154 -14.86 -7.77 4.66
N ALA A 155 -16.10 -7.53 5.07
CA ALA A 155 -17.28 -7.66 4.20
C ALA A 155 -17.41 -6.57 3.13
N HIS A 156 -16.57 -5.51 3.17
CA HIS A 156 -16.72 -4.37 2.27
C HIS A 156 -16.33 -4.70 0.83
N GLY A 157 -17.22 -4.36 -0.10
CA GLY A 157 -16.97 -4.39 -1.54
C GLY A 157 -16.98 -5.79 -2.19
N GLN A 158 -16.98 -6.88 -1.44
CA GLN A 158 -16.94 -8.23 -2.00
C GLN A 158 -18.11 -8.52 -2.95
N TRP A 159 -19.31 -8.03 -2.65
CA TRP A 159 -20.51 -8.24 -3.47
C TRP A 159 -20.54 -7.34 -4.71
N LEU A 160 -19.79 -6.22 -4.73
CA LEU A 160 -19.71 -5.32 -5.88
C LEU A 160 -18.71 -5.78 -6.94
N ALA A 161 -17.68 -6.52 -6.56
CA ALA A 161 -16.63 -6.95 -7.48
C ALA A 161 -17.16 -7.77 -8.67
N PRO A 162 -18.05 -8.78 -8.50
CA PRO A 162 -18.64 -9.49 -9.64
C PRO A 162 -19.48 -8.59 -10.56
N PHE A 163 -20.16 -7.59 -9.98
CA PHE A 163 -20.94 -6.64 -10.76
C PHE A 163 -20.04 -5.77 -11.65
N PHE A 164 -19.01 -5.16 -11.09
CA PHE A 164 -18.07 -4.33 -11.86
C PHE A 164 -17.20 -5.15 -12.84
N GLY A 165 -17.06 -6.45 -12.62
CA GLY A 165 -16.42 -7.37 -13.56
C GLY A 165 -17.24 -7.68 -14.81
N SER A 166 -18.57 -7.43 -14.81
CA SER A 166 -19.44 -7.57 -15.98
C SER A 166 -19.26 -6.41 -16.96
N ASP A 167 -19.64 -6.60 -18.23
CA ASP A 167 -19.53 -5.54 -19.26
C ASP A 167 -20.34 -4.29 -18.89
N PHE A 168 -21.55 -4.46 -18.37
CA PHE A 168 -22.38 -3.36 -17.90
C PHE A 168 -21.77 -2.65 -16.68
N GLY A 169 -21.32 -3.42 -15.71
CA GLY A 169 -20.64 -2.88 -14.53
C GLY A 169 -19.33 -2.18 -14.89
N ALA A 170 -18.56 -2.73 -15.83
CA ALA A 170 -17.34 -2.11 -16.34
C ALA A 170 -17.62 -0.75 -17.02
N ALA A 171 -18.70 -0.65 -17.81
CA ALA A 171 -19.11 0.62 -18.41
C ALA A 171 -19.48 1.67 -17.34
N LEU A 172 -20.20 1.26 -16.30
CA LEU A 172 -20.55 2.13 -15.18
C LEU A 172 -19.31 2.51 -14.37
N PHE A 173 -18.39 1.58 -14.15
CA PHE A 173 -17.12 1.81 -13.49
C PHE A 173 -16.26 2.81 -14.27
N ARG A 174 -16.21 2.67 -15.60
CA ARG A 174 -15.54 3.65 -16.48
C ARG A 174 -16.10 5.07 -16.32
N LEU A 175 -17.43 5.17 -16.26
CA LEU A 175 -18.09 6.47 -16.01
C LEU A 175 -17.73 7.03 -14.63
N SER A 176 -17.63 6.17 -13.62
CA SER A 176 -17.22 6.59 -12.27
C SER A 176 -15.77 7.08 -12.24
N ILE A 177 -14.87 6.37 -12.91
CA ILE A 177 -13.46 6.80 -13.05
C ILE A 177 -13.36 8.11 -13.84
N ALA A 178 -14.14 8.30 -14.89
CA ALA A 178 -14.19 9.54 -15.66
C ALA A 178 -14.69 10.75 -14.84
N ARG A 179 -15.31 10.53 -13.69
CA ARG A 179 -15.78 11.54 -12.73
C ARG A 179 -15.00 11.56 -11.43
N MET A 180 -13.81 10.93 -11.43
CA MET A 180 -12.98 10.81 -10.22
C MET A 180 -12.57 12.16 -9.65
N ASP A 181 -12.29 13.16 -10.48
CA ASP A 181 -12.01 14.53 -10.07
C ASP A 181 -13.11 15.13 -9.17
N PHE A 182 -14.37 14.78 -9.44
CA PHE A 182 -15.53 15.22 -8.66
C PHE A 182 -15.84 14.30 -7.47
N LEU A 183 -15.73 12.96 -7.64
CA LEU A 183 -16.12 11.98 -6.62
C LEU A 183 -14.99 11.69 -5.62
N TYR A 184 -13.74 11.81 -6.04
CA TYR A 184 -12.59 11.44 -5.25
C TYR A 184 -12.47 12.21 -3.92
N PRO A 185 -12.72 13.53 -3.86
CA PRO A 185 -12.73 14.27 -2.59
C PRO A 185 -13.67 13.68 -1.55
N TYR A 186 -14.85 13.26 -1.99
CA TYR A 186 -15.85 12.64 -1.11
C TYR A 186 -15.41 11.26 -0.63
N TRP A 187 -14.93 10.42 -1.57
CA TRP A 187 -14.43 9.08 -1.25
C TRP A 187 -13.22 9.15 -0.32
N HIS A 188 -12.26 10.03 -0.64
CA HIS A 188 -11.07 10.21 0.16
C HIS A 188 -11.39 10.68 1.59
N ALA A 189 -12.28 11.66 1.73
CA ALA A 189 -12.70 12.16 3.04
C ALA A 189 -13.38 11.08 3.92
N ARG A 190 -13.95 10.04 3.32
CA ARG A 190 -14.53 8.90 4.06
C ARG A 190 -13.47 7.96 4.64
N MET A 191 -12.24 8.02 4.15
CA MET A 191 -11.14 7.22 4.68
C MET A 191 -10.67 7.69 6.06
N TYR A 192 -11.00 8.94 6.44
CA TYR A 192 -10.64 9.53 7.73
C TYR A 192 -11.75 9.34 8.76
N GLY A 193 -11.37 9.07 9.99
CA GLY A 193 -12.28 9.01 11.14
C GLY A 193 -12.75 10.40 11.57
N ASP A 194 -11.90 11.41 11.37
CA ASP A 194 -12.22 12.83 11.53
C ASP A 194 -11.71 13.64 10.33
N ARG A 195 -12.62 14.16 9.53
CA ARG A 195 -12.30 14.96 8.33
C ARG A 195 -11.45 16.20 8.61
N ARG A 196 -11.47 16.71 9.84
CA ARG A 196 -10.66 17.87 10.25
C ARG A 196 -9.17 17.54 10.33
N ARG A 197 -8.84 16.25 10.37
CA ARG A 197 -7.46 15.72 10.39
C ARG A 197 -6.90 15.44 9.00
N ILE A 198 -7.64 15.72 7.93
CA ILE A 198 -7.11 15.61 6.55
C ILE A 198 -5.99 16.64 6.40
N PRO A 199 -4.75 16.22 6.15
CA PRO A 199 -3.64 17.15 6.02
C PRO A 199 -3.84 18.08 4.79
N PRO A 200 -3.37 19.33 4.85
CA PRO A 200 -3.42 20.24 3.71
C PRO A 200 -2.83 19.60 2.45
N ARG A 201 -3.38 19.91 1.28
CA ARG A 201 -2.91 19.46 -0.04
C ARG A 201 -2.96 17.94 -0.28
N THR A 202 -3.45 17.13 0.67
CA THR A 202 -3.53 15.66 0.53
C THR A 202 -4.32 15.26 -0.72
N LEU A 203 -5.46 15.89 -0.97
CA LEU A 203 -6.29 15.61 -2.15
C LEU A 203 -5.54 15.91 -3.46
N GLU A 204 -4.85 17.04 -3.50
CA GLU A 204 -4.05 17.48 -4.64
C GLU A 204 -2.95 16.45 -4.98
N GLY A 205 -2.29 15.93 -3.95
CA GLY A 205 -1.28 14.88 -4.09
C GLY A 205 -1.83 13.59 -4.69
N TYR A 206 -2.89 13.08 -4.16
CA TYR A 206 -3.47 11.83 -4.69
C TYR A 206 -4.00 11.99 -6.12
N VAL A 207 -4.66 13.11 -6.43
CA VAL A 207 -5.22 13.38 -7.76
C VAL A 207 -4.12 13.51 -8.83
N ALA A 208 -2.91 13.96 -8.47
CA ALA A 208 -1.81 14.12 -9.42
C ALA A 208 -1.49 12.85 -10.22
N SER A 209 -1.59 11.67 -9.61
CA SER A 209 -1.33 10.39 -10.29
C SER A 209 -2.52 9.86 -11.08
N LEU A 210 -3.74 10.29 -10.75
CA LEU A 210 -4.97 9.80 -11.38
C LEU A 210 -5.15 10.29 -12.83
N ALA A 211 -4.52 11.40 -13.19
CA ALA A 211 -4.57 11.97 -14.53
C ALA A 211 -3.76 11.16 -15.58
N LYS A 212 -2.90 10.23 -15.15
CA LYS A 212 -2.09 9.42 -16.08
C LYS A 212 -2.98 8.43 -16.88
N PRO A 213 -2.74 8.27 -18.19
CA PRO A 213 -3.48 7.29 -19.01
C PRO A 213 -3.40 5.86 -18.47
N GLY A 214 -4.44 5.05 -18.72
CA GLY A 214 -4.48 3.64 -18.34
C GLY A 214 -5.01 3.37 -16.93
N LEU A 215 -5.41 4.38 -16.17
CA LEU A 215 -5.96 4.21 -14.82
C LEU A 215 -7.19 3.29 -14.80
N PHE A 216 -8.12 3.48 -15.75
CA PHE A 216 -9.34 2.69 -15.82
C PHE A 216 -9.03 1.22 -16.03
N GLU A 217 -8.19 0.90 -17.00
CA GLU A 217 -7.79 -0.47 -17.35
C GLU A 217 -7.08 -1.15 -16.17
N HIS A 218 -6.18 -0.44 -15.50
CA HIS A 218 -5.51 -0.93 -14.29
C HIS A 218 -6.51 -1.23 -13.17
N ALA A 219 -7.35 -0.27 -12.82
CA ALA A 219 -8.34 -0.43 -11.75
C ALA A 219 -9.36 -1.54 -12.07
N LEU A 220 -9.80 -1.64 -13.34
CA LEU A 220 -10.72 -2.70 -13.78
C LEU A 220 -10.08 -4.09 -13.69
N ASN A 221 -8.80 -4.24 -14.02
CA ASN A 221 -8.10 -5.51 -13.88
C ASN A 221 -8.05 -5.97 -12.42
N ILE A 222 -7.77 -5.05 -11.48
CA ILE A 222 -7.79 -5.35 -10.04
C ILE A 222 -9.20 -5.78 -9.61
N VAL A 223 -10.25 -5.05 -10.01
CA VAL A 223 -11.63 -5.37 -9.63
C VAL A 223 -12.08 -6.74 -10.17
N ARG A 224 -11.69 -7.09 -11.40
CA ARG A 224 -12.03 -8.36 -12.02
C ARG A 224 -11.44 -9.57 -11.31
N THR A 225 -10.25 -9.43 -10.71
CA THR A 225 -9.60 -10.52 -9.98
C THR A 225 -9.98 -10.56 -8.51
N TRP A 226 -10.57 -9.49 -7.96
CA TRP A 226 -10.77 -9.24 -6.53
C TRP A 226 -11.34 -10.43 -5.74
N THR A 227 -12.45 -10.99 -6.21
CA THR A 227 -13.11 -12.12 -5.52
C THR A 227 -12.24 -13.39 -5.54
N LYS A 228 -11.57 -13.65 -6.66
CA LYS A 228 -10.63 -14.76 -6.79
C LYS A 228 -9.45 -14.55 -5.85
N ASP A 229 -8.86 -13.36 -5.86
CA ASP A 229 -7.71 -13.01 -5.06
C ASP A 229 -8.00 -13.14 -3.55
N LEU A 230 -9.19 -12.74 -3.08
CA LEU A 230 -9.58 -12.90 -1.68
C LEU A 230 -9.72 -14.38 -1.26
N ARG A 231 -10.28 -15.24 -2.11
CA ARG A 231 -10.35 -16.69 -1.84
C ARG A 231 -8.97 -17.31 -1.80
N GLU A 232 -8.11 -16.90 -2.71
CA GLU A 232 -6.73 -17.35 -2.77
C GLU A 232 -5.93 -16.88 -1.54
N LEU A 233 -6.13 -15.61 -1.14
CA LEU A 233 -5.54 -15.05 0.08
C LEU A 233 -5.93 -15.89 1.31
N GLU A 234 -7.20 -16.24 1.46
CA GLU A 234 -7.65 -17.07 2.58
C GLU A 234 -6.91 -18.40 2.63
N SER A 235 -6.66 -19.02 1.49
CA SER A 235 -5.96 -20.30 1.40
C SER A 235 -4.49 -20.26 1.78
N ILE A 236 -3.85 -19.09 1.68
CA ILE A 236 -2.41 -18.93 1.98
C ILE A 236 -2.14 -18.40 3.40
N LEU A 237 -3.15 -17.83 4.09
CA LEU A 237 -2.97 -17.28 5.44
C LEU A 237 -2.29 -18.26 6.42
N PRO A 238 -2.61 -19.58 6.42
CA PRO A 238 -1.92 -20.52 7.31
C PRO A 238 -0.41 -20.62 7.12
N LYS A 239 0.10 -20.26 5.93
CA LYS A 239 1.54 -20.26 5.64
C LYS A 239 2.29 -19.12 6.33
N LEU A 240 1.58 -18.08 6.75
CA LEU A 240 2.16 -16.89 7.37
C LEU A 240 2.32 -17.00 8.89
N ALA A 241 1.94 -18.14 9.47
CA ALA A 241 1.80 -18.32 10.91
C ALA A 241 3.03 -17.90 11.72
N ASP A 242 4.22 -18.23 11.25
CA ASP A 242 5.47 -18.01 11.98
C ASP A 242 6.15 -16.66 11.70
N ILE A 243 5.58 -15.85 10.80
CA ILE A 243 6.14 -14.53 10.48
C ILE A 243 5.75 -13.54 11.58
N PRO A 244 6.71 -12.90 12.29
CA PRO A 244 6.43 -11.84 13.23
C PRO A 244 5.63 -10.73 12.56
N THR A 245 4.44 -10.42 13.08
CA THR A 245 3.49 -9.55 12.40
C THR A 245 2.92 -8.47 13.31
N LEU A 246 2.98 -7.21 12.86
CA LEU A 246 2.26 -6.10 13.49
C LEU A 246 0.99 -5.79 12.69
N LEU A 247 -0.15 -5.77 13.36
CA LEU A 247 -1.46 -5.41 12.81
C LEU A 247 -1.87 -4.04 13.35
N MET A 248 -2.08 -3.06 12.47
CA MET A 248 -2.43 -1.69 12.84
C MET A 248 -3.75 -1.27 12.20
N TRP A 249 -4.66 -0.70 12.98
CA TRP A 249 -5.99 -0.28 12.50
C TRP A 249 -6.46 1.02 13.13
N GLY A 250 -7.22 1.82 12.39
CA GLY A 250 -8.05 2.85 12.97
C GLY A 250 -9.40 2.29 13.44
N SER A 251 -9.88 2.69 14.63
CA SER A 251 -11.14 2.18 15.19
C SER A 251 -12.39 2.61 14.42
N LYS A 252 -12.30 3.66 13.61
CA LYS A 252 -13.36 4.18 12.73
C LYS A 252 -13.11 3.87 11.25
N ASP A 253 -12.29 2.88 10.96
CA ASP A 253 -12.06 2.47 9.57
C ASP A 253 -13.36 2.05 8.90
N SER A 254 -13.74 2.78 7.84
CA SER A 254 -14.95 2.54 7.05
C SER A 254 -14.70 1.79 5.74
N ALA A 255 -13.43 1.54 5.39
CA ALA A 255 -13.02 0.82 4.19
C ALA A 255 -12.72 -0.66 4.48
N VAL A 256 -11.88 -0.93 5.47
CA VAL A 256 -11.61 -2.27 5.98
C VAL A 256 -11.88 -2.29 7.47
N TYR A 257 -13.02 -2.80 7.89
CA TYR A 257 -13.46 -2.72 9.28
C TYR A 257 -12.45 -3.31 10.27
N ALA A 258 -12.17 -2.57 11.34
CA ALA A 258 -11.31 -3.03 12.44
C ALA A 258 -11.79 -4.36 13.08
N SER A 259 -13.07 -4.70 12.94
CA SER A 259 -13.60 -6.00 13.36
C SER A 259 -12.99 -7.20 12.63
N SER A 260 -12.41 -7.00 11.43
CA SER A 260 -11.69 -8.03 10.69
C SER A 260 -10.28 -8.31 11.22
N ALA A 261 -9.72 -7.44 12.06
CA ALA A 261 -8.39 -7.61 12.65
C ALA A 261 -8.30 -8.89 13.50
N LYS A 262 -9.27 -9.11 14.37
CA LYS A 262 -9.29 -10.28 15.28
C LYS A 262 -9.39 -11.63 14.54
N PRO A 263 -10.27 -11.83 13.53
CA PRO A 263 -10.24 -13.03 12.70
C PRO A 263 -8.92 -13.23 11.96
N LEU A 264 -8.35 -12.17 11.39
CA LEU A 264 -7.08 -12.23 10.68
C LEU A 264 -5.91 -12.59 11.61
N ALA A 265 -5.85 -12.01 12.80
CA ALA A 265 -4.79 -12.23 13.76
C ALA A 265 -4.66 -13.72 14.21
N ARG A 266 -5.71 -14.52 14.09
CA ARG A 266 -5.68 -15.95 14.44
C ARG A 266 -4.72 -16.78 13.59
N PHE A 267 -4.29 -16.26 12.45
CA PHE A 267 -3.36 -16.95 11.56
C PHE A 267 -1.89 -16.68 11.90
N PHE A 268 -1.60 -15.75 12.79
CA PHE A 268 -0.23 -15.40 13.18
C PHE A 268 0.04 -15.83 14.62
N THR A 269 1.03 -16.68 14.83
CA THR A 269 1.40 -17.18 16.16
C THR A 269 2.14 -16.12 16.98
N ASN A 270 2.84 -15.19 16.29
CA ASN A 270 3.56 -14.07 16.89
C ASN A 270 3.06 -12.77 16.26
N SER A 271 1.96 -12.21 16.81
CA SER A 271 1.41 -10.95 16.32
C SER A 271 1.08 -9.97 17.44
N GLU A 272 1.37 -8.70 17.17
CA GLU A 272 0.94 -7.56 17.97
C GLU A 272 -0.20 -6.84 17.24
N GLN A 273 -1.11 -6.23 18.01
CA GLN A 273 -2.23 -5.48 17.46
C GLN A 273 -2.31 -4.10 18.10
N ILE A 274 -2.38 -3.08 17.24
CA ILE A 274 -2.57 -1.69 17.65
C ILE A 274 -3.82 -1.14 16.96
N VAL A 275 -4.73 -0.58 17.76
CA VAL A 275 -5.94 0.07 17.26
C VAL A 275 -5.94 1.52 17.71
N PHE A 276 -5.86 2.46 16.76
CA PHE A 276 -5.86 3.91 17.01
C PHE A 276 -7.29 4.42 17.24
N PRO A 277 -7.61 4.93 18.44
CA PRO A 277 -8.96 5.35 18.78
C PRO A 277 -9.40 6.58 17.94
N GLY A 278 -10.58 6.50 17.34
CA GLY A 278 -11.16 7.62 16.58
C GLY A 278 -10.58 7.84 15.18
N ILE A 279 -9.58 7.07 14.79
CA ILE A 279 -8.85 7.16 13.51
C ILE A 279 -9.54 6.28 12.46
N GLY A 280 -9.49 6.71 11.18
CA GLY A 280 -10.04 6.00 10.04
C GLY A 280 -9.08 5.00 9.40
N HIS A 281 -9.21 4.87 8.07
CA HIS A 281 -8.46 3.90 7.26
C HIS A 281 -6.98 4.24 7.06
N LEU A 282 -6.58 5.49 7.25
CA LEU A 282 -5.26 6.03 6.92
C LEU A 282 -4.53 6.54 8.18
N PRO A 283 -4.21 5.67 9.18
CA PRO A 283 -3.58 6.12 10.42
C PRO A 283 -2.24 6.82 10.18
N TYR A 284 -1.48 6.40 9.17
CA TYR A 284 -0.20 7.02 8.76
C TYR A 284 -0.35 8.45 8.21
N GLU A 285 -1.59 8.91 7.95
CA GLU A 285 -1.90 10.29 7.55
C GLU A 285 -2.71 11.03 8.60
N GLU A 286 -3.62 10.35 9.30
CA GLU A 286 -4.55 10.96 10.25
C GLU A 286 -3.94 11.17 11.63
N CYS A 287 -2.98 10.31 12.04
CA CYS A 287 -2.20 10.43 13.28
C CYS A 287 -0.73 10.01 13.06
N PRO A 288 0.01 10.70 12.16
CA PRO A 288 1.32 10.24 11.70
C PRO A 288 2.35 10.12 12.83
N GLU A 289 2.34 11.02 13.83
CA GLU A 289 3.28 10.96 14.94
C GLU A 289 3.08 9.70 15.79
N GLU A 290 1.82 9.39 16.14
CA GLU A 290 1.49 8.20 16.93
C GLU A 290 1.74 6.93 16.13
N PHE A 291 1.33 6.92 14.86
CA PHE A 291 1.55 5.78 13.94
C PHE A 291 3.04 5.47 13.78
N ASN A 292 3.86 6.48 13.49
CA ASN A 292 5.30 6.32 13.28
C ASN A 292 6.01 5.88 14.56
N ARG A 293 5.64 6.42 15.72
CA ARG A 293 6.19 6.01 17.00
C ARG A 293 6.00 4.51 17.25
N GLU A 294 4.77 4.01 17.12
CA GLU A 294 4.48 2.59 17.32
C GLU A 294 5.18 1.69 16.28
N LEU A 295 5.27 2.16 15.04
CA LEU A 295 5.98 1.45 13.99
C LEU A 295 7.49 1.39 14.26
N ILE A 296 8.12 2.49 14.64
CA ILE A 296 9.55 2.55 15.00
C ILE A 296 9.84 1.63 16.17
N LYS A 297 9.03 1.69 17.22
CA LYS A 297 9.16 0.80 18.40
C LYS A 297 9.15 -0.67 17.97
N TYR A 298 8.22 -1.09 17.14
CA TYR A 298 8.15 -2.47 16.64
C TYR A 298 9.38 -2.85 15.79
N LEU A 299 9.82 -1.95 14.91
CA LEU A 299 10.94 -2.21 14.01
C LEU A 299 12.30 -2.22 14.70
N THR A 300 12.49 -1.42 15.74
CA THR A 300 13.77 -1.30 16.46
C THR A 300 13.84 -2.19 17.71
N GLY A 301 12.69 -2.53 18.29
CA GLY A 301 12.62 -3.14 19.63
C GLY A 301 12.95 -2.19 20.76
N ASP A 302 13.10 -0.89 20.47
CA ASP A 302 13.45 0.14 21.45
C ASP A 302 12.23 0.97 21.85
N GLU A 303 11.80 0.85 23.10
CA GLU A 303 10.67 1.60 23.64
C GLU A 303 10.95 3.11 23.78
N THR A 304 12.20 3.53 23.68
CA THR A 304 12.63 4.92 23.82
C THR A 304 12.96 5.61 22.49
N ALA A 305 12.92 4.88 21.38
CA ALA A 305 13.32 5.34 20.04
C ALA A 305 12.26 6.18 19.31
N ALA A 306 11.31 6.81 20.01
CA ALA A 306 10.22 7.55 19.37
C ALA A 306 9.97 8.94 19.97
#